data_15f410e3a3cde48bc5f89a913bbb3caf
#
_entry.id   15f410e3a3cde48bc5f89a913bbb3caf
#
_cell.length_a   1.000
_cell.length_b   1.000
_cell.length_c   1.000
_cell.angle_alpha   90.00
_cell.angle_beta   90.00
_cell.angle_gamma   90.00
#
_symmetry.space_group_name_H-M   'P 1'
#
loop_
_entity.id
_entity.type
_entity.pdbx_description
1 polymer ?
#
loop_
_entity_poly.entity_id
_entity_poly.type
_entity_poly.pdbx_seq_one_letter_code
_entity_poly.pdbx_strand_id
1 'polypeptide(L)'
;MTLQRLYRLGEELVANANSRDPFQIADEIGLQIQMVKDFTVLKGVYMILHEVPWAFINDNLDDRMKRIVCAHEIGHHLLHQDLVRQ
;
A
#
# COMPACT_ATOMS: atom_id res chain seq x y z
N MET A 1 -14.60 -9.31 4.71
CA MET A 1 -14.15 -8.08 5.42
C MET A 1 -15.19 -6.99 5.23
N THR A 2 -15.59 -6.31 6.30
CA THR A 2 -16.50 -5.18 6.19
C THR A 2 -15.73 -3.90 5.83
N LEU A 3 -16.45 -2.90 5.30
CA LEU A 3 -15.88 -1.61 4.99
C LEU A 3 -15.27 -0.93 6.23
N GLN A 4 -15.95 -1.03 7.37
CA GLN A 4 -15.45 -0.48 8.64
C GLN A 4 -14.14 -1.16 9.06
N ARG A 5 -14.06 -2.47 8.89
CA ARG A 5 -12.84 -3.21 9.23
C ARG A 5 -11.68 -2.81 8.31
N LEU A 6 -11.98 -2.56 7.04
CA LEU A 6 -10.97 -2.08 6.08
C LEU A 6 -10.44 -0.71 6.51
N TYR A 7 -11.32 0.23 6.85
CA TYR A 7 -10.92 1.55 7.31
C TYR A 7 -10.07 1.46 8.58
N ARG A 8 -10.48 0.62 9.53
CA ARG A 8 -9.73 0.43 10.78
C ARG A 8 -8.35 -0.14 10.50
N LEU A 9 -8.24 -1.12 9.62
CA LEU A 9 -6.95 -1.69 9.22
C LEU A 9 -6.06 -0.63 8.56
N GLY A 10 -6.61 0.18 7.67
CA GLY A 10 -5.89 1.27 7.02
C GLY A 10 -5.39 2.30 8.03
N GLU A 11 -6.24 2.67 9.00
CA GLU A 11 -5.85 3.60 10.06
C GLU A 11 -4.72 3.05 10.92
N GLU A 12 -4.77 1.76 11.27
CA GLU A 12 -3.73 1.11 12.04
C GLU A 12 -2.41 1.08 11.28
N LEU A 13 -2.45 0.78 9.98
CA LEU A 13 -1.24 0.76 9.14
C LEU A 13 -0.63 2.15 9.04
N VAL A 14 -1.44 3.18 8.87
CA VAL A 14 -0.95 4.57 8.82
C VAL A 14 -0.38 4.98 10.17
N ALA A 15 -1.05 4.65 11.27
CA ALA A 15 -0.57 4.95 12.62
C ALA A 15 0.76 4.29 12.92
N ASN A 16 0.97 3.07 12.41
CA ASN A 16 2.19 2.29 12.63
C ASN A 16 3.29 2.59 11.63
N ALA A 17 3.04 3.41 10.62
CA ALA A 17 4.02 3.72 9.57
C ALA A 17 5.29 4.39 10.10
N ASN A 18 5.24 5.01 11.30
CA ASN A 18 6.41 5.60 11.93
C ASN A 18 7.15 4.62 12.86
N SER A 19 6.52 3.53 13.29
CA SER A 19 7.12 2.53 14.19
C SER A 19 7.72 1.35 13.44
N ARG A 20 7.21 1.04 12.25
CA ARG A 20 7.75 0.01 11.35
C ARG A 20 7.82 0.57 9.95
N ASP A 21 8.85 0.16 9.21
CA ASP A 21 8.99 0.56 7.81
C ASP A 21 7.95 -0.18 6.96
N PRO A 22 6.97 0.52 6.37
CA PRO A 22 5.95 -0.14 5.54
C PRO A 22 6.55 -0.78 4.29
N PHE A 23 7.68 -0.30 3.78
CA PHE A 23 8.35 -0.93 2.65
C PHE A 23 8.86 -2.32 3.01
N GLN A 24 9.34 -2.50 4.23
CA GLN A 24 9.74 -3.81 4.73
C GLN A 24 8.53 -4.73 4.88
N ILE A 25 7.42 -4.21 5.40
CA ILE A 25 6.18 -4.98 5.51
C ILE A 25 5.71 -5.43 4.12
N ALA A 26 5.73 -4.52 3.14
CA ALA A 26 5.35 -4.84 1.77
C ALA A 26 6.19 -6.00 1.22
N ASP A 27 7.49 -5.97 1.43
CA ASP A 27 8.39 -7.04 1.00
C ASP A 27 8.02 -8.37 1.66
N GLU A 28 7.75 -8.36 2.96
CA GLU A 28 7.38 -9.56 3.72
C GLU A 28 6.09 -10.21 3.20
N ILE A 29 5.12 -9.41 2.74
CA ILE A 29 3.83 -9.92 2.28
C ILE A 29 3.77 -10.13 0.76
N GLY A 30 4.88 -9.91 0.05
CA GLY A 30 4.97 -10.14 -1.39
C GLY A 30 4.38 -9.03 -2.25
N LEU A 31 4.19 -7.84 -1.70
CA LEU A 31 3.74 -6.67 -2.46
C LEU A 31 4.95 -5.98 -3.07
N GLN A 32 5.02 -5.95 -4.40
CA GLN A 32 6.10 -5.29 -5.12
C GLN A 32 5.89 -3.78 -5.11
N ILE A 33 6.96 -3.03 -4.87
CA ILE A 33 6.91 -1.56 -4.83
C ILE A 33 7.73 -1.00 -5.99
N GLN A 34 7.14 -0.04 -6.70
CA GLN A 34 7.83 0.69 -7.77
C GLN A 34 7.61 2.18 -7.57
N MET A 35 8.70 2.93 -7.47
CA MET A 35 8.64 4.40 -7.44
C MET A 35 8.47 4.93 -8.86
N VAL A 36 7.59 5.91 -9.05
CA VAL A 36 7.27 6.47 -10.36
C VAL A 36 7.40 7.98 -10.30
N LYS A 37 8.26 8.54 -11.13
CA LYS A 37 8.52 9.99 -11.18
C LYS A 37 7.51 10.75 -12.02
N ASP A 38 6.80 10.07 -12.91
CA ASP A 38 5.91 10.70 -13.87
C ASP A 38 4.50 10.94 -13.33
N PHE A 39 4.20 10.53 -12.10
CA PHE A 39 2.93 10.86 -11.48
C PHE A 39 2.86 12.35 -11.16
N THR A 40 1.82 13.03 -11.65
CA THR A 40 1.62 14.46 -11.39
C THR A 40 0.55 14.73 -10.33
N VAL A 41 -0.49 13.90 -10.29
CA VAL A 41 -1.62 14.06 -9.36
C VAL A 41 -1.75 12.87 -8.42
N LEU A 42 -1.56 11.67 -8.93
CA LEU A 42 -1.71 10.44 -8.15
C LEU A 42 -0.58 10.31 -7.13
N LYS A 43 -0.94 9.92 -5.91
CA LYS A 43 0.04 9.62 -4.85
C LYS A 43 0.50 8.18 -4.94
N GLY A 44 -0.41 7.25 -5.25
CA GLY A 44 -0.11 5.85 -5.41
C GLY A 44 -1.23 5.09 -6.12
N VAL A 45 -0.90 3.92 -6.64
CA VAL A 45 -1.85 3.03 -7.33
C VAL A 45 -1.51 1.60 -6.95
N TYR A 46 -2.54 0.82 -6.60
CA TYR A 46 -2.42 -0.62 -6.40
C TYR A 46 -2.97 -1.35 -7.61
N MET A 47 -2.24 -2.35 -8.13
CA MET A 47 -2.73 -3.17 -9.22
C MET A 47 -2.08 -4.55 -9.22
N ILE A 48 -2.75 -5.49 -9.89
CA ILE A 48 -2.24 -6.84 -10.10
C ILE A 48 -1.78 -6.95 -11.56
N LEU A 49 -0.52 -7.31 -11.76
CA LEU A 49 0.05 -7.53 -13.09
C LEU A 49 0.62 -8.94 -13.16
N HIS A 50 0.09 -9.75 -14.06
CA HIS A 50 0.53 -11.14 -14.24
C HIS A 50 0.54 -11.90 -12.92
N GLU A 51 -0.54 -11.75 -12.15
CA GLU A 51 -0.75 -12.39 -10.83
C GLU A 51 0.19 -11.88 -9.73
N VAL A 52 0.97 -10.85 -10.00
CA VAL A 52 1.86 -10.22 -9.02
C VAL A 52 1.25 -8.91 -8.54
N PRO A 53 1.10 -8.70 -7.23
CA PRO A 53 0.60 -7.42 -6.71
C PRO A 53 1.67 -6.35 -6.72
N TRP A 54 1.30 -5.17 -7.18
CA TRP A 54 2.19 -4.01 -7.29
C TRP A 54 1.57 -2.80 -6.63
N ALA A 55 2.39 -2.01 -5.97
CA ALA A 55 2.06 -0.66 -5.56
C ALA A 55 3.01 0.32 -6.25
N PHE A 56 2.47 1.21 -7.05
CA PHE A 56 3.22 2.26 -7.71
C PHE A 56 3.06 3.53 -6.88
N ILE A 57 4.17 4.09 -6.41
CA ILE A 57 4.18 5.22 -5.50
C ILE A 57 4.86 6.41 -6.16
N ASN A 58 4.25 7.58 -6.01
CA ASN A 58 4.78 8.82 -6.57
C ASN A 58 6.12 9.16 -5.90
N ASP A 59 7.20 9.13 -6.68
CA ASP A 59 8.54 9.38 -6.18
C ASP A 59 8.79 10.86 -5.85
N ASN A 60 7.89 11.75 -6.24
CA ASN A 60 7.99 13.18 -5.93
C ASN A 60 7.51 13.54 -4.53
N LEU A 61 6.89 12.59 -3.81
CA LEU A 61 6.47 12.79 -2.44
C LEU A 61 7.69 12.77 -1.50
N ASP A 62 7.57 13.43 -0.35
CA ASP A 62 8.61 13.32 0.68
C ASP A 62 8.59 11.92 1.32
N ASP A 63 9.63 11.61 2.10
CA ASP A 63 9.80 10.26 2.67
C ASP A 63 8.64 9.88 3.59
N ARG A 64 8.12 10.83 4.36
CA ARG A 64 6.98 10.56 5.24
C ARG A 64 5.74 10.19 4.44
N MET A 65 5.43 10.97 3.40
CA MET A 65 4.27 10.70 2.55
C MET A 65 4.43 9.39 1.78
N LYS A 66 5.63 9.07 1.32
CA LYS A 66 5.88 7.78 0.68
C LYS A 66 5.53 6.62 1.61
N ARG A 67 5.91 6.71 2.88
CA ARG A 67 5.56 5.68 3.88
C ARG A 67 4.06 5.58 4.11
N ILE A 68 3.39 6.73 4.20
CA ILE A 68 1.94 6.77 4.40
C ILE A 68 1.22 6.13 3.21
N VAL A 69 1.63 6.50 1.99
CA VAL A 69 1.05 5.95 0.75
C VAL A 69 1.33 4.45 0.66
N CYS A 70 2.54 4.01 0.98
CA CYS A 70 2.87 2.58 1.00
C CYS A 70 1.97 1.82 1.96
N ALA A 71 1.76 2.33 3.17
CA ALA A 71 0.87 1.70 4.15
C ALA A 71 -0.57 1.63 3.63
N HIS A 72 -1.03 2.67 2.94
CA HIS A 72 -2.35 2.69 2.31
C HIS A 72 -2.49 1.59 1.25
N GLU A 73 -1.46 1.43 0.41
CA GLU A 73 -1.48 0.40 -0.63
C GLU A 73 -1.38 -1.01 -0.04
N ILE A 74 -0.70 -1.19 1.09
CA ILE A 74 -0.74 -2.45 1.83
C ILE A 74 -2.18 -2.78 2.25
N GLY A 75 -2.93 -1.78 2.70
CA GLY A 75 -4.35 -1.95 3.02
C GLY A 75 -5.15 -2.47 1.84
N HIS A 76 -4.95 -1.90 0.65
CA HIS A 76 -5.59 -2.38 -0.58
C HIS A 76 -5.21 -3.83 -0.90
N HIS A 77 -3.94 -4.18 -0.74
CA HIS A 77 -3.47 -5.54 -1.00
C HIS A 77 -4.14 -6.55 -0.05
N LEU A 78 -4.22 -6.21 1.23
CA LEU A 78 -4.85 -7.09 2.22
C LEU A 78 -6.34 -7.26 1.93
N LEU A 79 -7.03 -6.20 1.51
CA LEU A 79 -8.42 -6.29 1.10
C LEU A 79 -8.58 -7.19 -0.12
N HIS A 80 -7.72 -7.02 -1.12
CA HIS A 80 -7.76 -7.85 -2.32
C HIS A 80 -7.61 -9.33 -1.97
N GLN A 81 -6.65 -9.67 -1.11
CA GLN A 81 -6.44 -11.05 -0.68
C GLN A 81 -7.66 -11.61 0.06
N ASP A 82 -8.29 -10.81 0.91
CA ASP A 82 -9.48 -11.22 1.62
C ASP A 82 -10.62 -11.53 0.66
N LEU A 83 -10.80 -10.70 -0.37
CA LEU A 83 -11.87 -10.88 -1.36
C LEU A 83 -11.67 -12.14 -2.22
N VAL A 84 -10.43 -12.42 -2.63
CA VAL A 84 -10.18 -13.59 -3.48
C VAL A 84 -10.23 -14.92 -2.73
N ARG A 85 -10.15 -14.89 -1.40
CA ARG A 85 -10.29 -16.11 -0.58
C ARG A 85 -11.73 -16.51 -0.35
N GLN A 86 -12.65 -15.64 -0.66
CA GLN A 86 -14.08 -15.94 -0.55
C GLN A 86 -14.55 -16.64 -1.81
#